data_9c68fff168a751d9d9ce848798ca091f
#
_entry.id   9c68fff168a751d9d9ce848798ca091f
#
_cell.length_a   1.000
_cell.length_b   1.000
_cell.length_c   1.000
_cell.angle_alpha   90.00
_cell.angle_beta   90.00
_cell.angle_gamma   90.00
#
_symmetry.space_group_name_H-M   'P 1'
#
loop_
_entity.id
_entity.type
_entity.pdbx_description
1 polymer ?
#
loop_
_entity_poly.entity_id
_entity_poly.type
_entity_poly.pdbx_seq_one_letter_code
_entity_poly.pdbx_strand_id
1 'polypeptide(L)'
;MKVLQFYRTYFPETQGGLEEAIRQICHSTSRLGVEQRILTMARVPEVETLELPEATVIRVPIQAEPAACSMGTAMFKVYREQAKWADVIQVHHPWPFADLVHLLSGVNKPLILTYHSDIVRQKTLERLYAPLRNLFYRKVSRFVATSPNYVKSSPVLQGLKGGPDVIPLGLSEDTYPRATKQAIQIVRERYGQDFFLFVGVLRYYKGLHNLVKASAINGLPVVIAGDGPERERLKTMAKELGATNIQFAGYVSDDIKQALFQCSRAITFPSSERSEAFGITLLEGQLNGKPLISCEIGTGTCYVNLHRKTGIVVPPNNPAALANAMSEIYSRPEQAAAMGIAAKQRMEALFSGEEVGQAYVELYRQLLNV
;
A
#
# COMPACT_ATOMS: atom_id res chain seq x y z
N MET A 1 -13.06 15.20 -16.92
CA MET A 1 -12.58 13.84 -17.33
C MET A 1 -13.21 12.82 -16.43
N LYS A 2 -13.58 11.68 -16.98
CA LYS A 2 -14.22 10.56 -16.27
C LYS A 2 -13.31 9.36 -16.26
N VAL A 3 -12.91 8.90 -15.09
CA VAL A 3 -11.98 7.78 -14.94
C VAL A 3 -12.63 6.63 -14.19
N LEU A 4 -12.54 5.44 -14.76
CA LEU A 4 -12.98 4.20 -14.15
C LEU A 4 -11.78 3.48 -13.53
N GLN A 5 -11.70 3.44 -12.21
CA GLN A 5 -10.76 2.61 -11.47
C GLN A 5 -11.30 1.17 -11.42
N PHE A 6 -10.51 0.19 -11.79
CA PHE A 6 -10.94 -1.20 -11.84
C PHE A 6 -10.01 -2.11 -11.04
N TYR A 7 -10.52 -2.60 -9.89
CA TYR A 7 -9.79 -3.47 -8.99
C TYR A 7 -10.70 -4.44 -8.24
N ARG A 8 -10.11 -5.55 -7.75
CA ARG A 8 -10.85 -6.68 -7.17
C ARG A 8 -11.53 -6.40 -5.84
N THR A 9 -11.01 -5.48 -5.03
CA THR A 9 -11.45 -5.18 -3.66
C THR A 9 -11.39 -3.69 -3.37
N TYR A 10 -12.31 -3.18 -2.54
CA TYR A 10 -12.32 -1.78 -2.10
C TYR A 10 -13.07 -1.61 -0.79
N PHE A 11 -12.97 -0.40 -0.21
CA PHE A 11 -13.74 0.00 0.96
C PHE A 11 -15.26 -0.08 0.71
N PRO A 12 -16.05 -0.34 1.75
CA PRO A 12 -15.68 -0.61 3.15
C PRO A 12 -15.32 -2.08 3.42
N GLU A 13 -15.48 -2.97 2.44
CA GLU A 13 -15.36 -4.42 2.63
C GLU A 13 -13.96 -4.87 2.99
N THR A 14 -12.96 -4.27 2.35
CA THR A 14 -11.56 -4.57 2.61
C THR A 14 -10.79 -3.29 2.86
N GLN A 15 -9.82 -3.36 3.77
CA GLN A 15 -8.92 -2.28 4.10
C GLN A 15 -7.47 -2.78 3.99
N GLY A 16 -6.76 -2.24 3.03
CA GLY A 16 -5.38 -2.62 2.76
C GLY A 16 -4.61 -1.52 2.05
N GLY A 17 -3.31 -1.73 1.85
CA GLY A 17 -2.47 -0.72 1.22
C GLY A 17 -2.85 -0.41 -0.23
N LEU A 18 -3.44 -1.36 -0.95
CA LEU A 18 -3.81 -1.13 -2.35
C LEU A 18 -5.14 -0.41 -2.47
N GLU A 19 -6.12 -0.77 -1.63
CA GLU A 19 -7.39 -0.05 -1.50
C GLU A 19 -7.13 1.41 -1.10
N GLU A 20 -6.23 1.63 -0.15
CA GLU A 20 -5.80 2.98 0.25
C GLU A 20 -5.11 3.73 -0.89
N ALA A 21 -4.26 3.06 -1.68
CA ALA A 21 -3.64 3.69 -2.85
C ALA A 21 -4.68 4.16 -3.87
N ILE A 22 -5.70 3.35 -4.17
CA ILE A 22 -6.80 3.72 -5.06
C ILE A 22 -7.60 4.89 -4.47
N ARG A 23 -7.91 4.84 -3.17
CA ARG A 23 -8.62 5.91 -2.46
C ARG A 23 -7.87 7.24 -2.59
N GLN A 24 -6.57 7.22 -2.39
CA GLN A 24 -5.73 8.42 -2.48
C GLN A 24 -5.63 8.95 -3.92
N ILE A 25 -5.54 8.08 -4.93
CA ILE A 25 -5.59 8.48 -6.33
C ILE A 25 -6.93 9.17 -6.64
N CYS A 26 -8.05 8.54 -6.25
CA CYS A 26 -9.38 9.11 -6.46
C CYS A 26 -9.54 10.45 -5.75
N HIS A 27 -9.20 10.51 -4.45
CA HIS A 27 -9.31 11.73 -3.64
C HIS A 27 -8.50 12.89 -4.24
N SER A 28 -7.23 12.63 -4.59
CA SER A 28 -6.33 13.66 -5.11
C SER A 28 -6.75 14.17 -6.48
N THR A 29 -7.16 13.27 -7.38
CA THR A 29 -7.55 13.64 -8.74
C THR A 29 -8.96 14.25 -8.81
N SER A 30 -9.89 13.86 -7.91
CA SER A 30 -11.22 14.48 -7.83
C SER A 30 -11.15 15.97 -7.47
N ARG A 31 -10.22 16.34 -6.61
CA ARG A 31 -9.95 17.76 -6.28
C ARG A 31 -9.42 18.58 -7.46
N LEU A 32 -8.90 17.91 -8.48
CA LEU A 32 -8.43 18.49 -9.75
C LEU A 32 -9.46 18.37 -10.87
N GLY A 33 -10.72 18.08 -10.54
CA GLY A 33 -11.85 18.05 -11.48
C GLY A 33 -12.00 16.75 -12.28
N VAL A 34 -11.42 15.64 -11.81
CA VAL A 34 -11.66 14.32 -12.39
C VAL A 34 -12.83 13.64 -11.70
N GLU A 35 -13.83 13.23 -12.43
CA GLU A 35 -14.94 12.43 -11.92
C GLU A 35 -14.51 10.96 -11.85
N GLN A 36 -14.58 10.37 -10.66
CA GLN A 36 -14.07 9.03 -10.38
C GLN A 36 -15.21 8.03 -10.14
N ARG A 37 -15.09 6.86 -10.76
CA ARG A 37 -15.86 5.66 -10.39
C ARG A 37 -14.91 4.52 -10.08
N ILE A 38 -15.29 3.70 -9.10
CA ILE A 38 -14.54 2.50 -8.74
C ILE A 38 -15.42 1.29 -9.00
N LEU A 39 -14.99 0.41 -9.89
CA LEU A 39 -15.65 -0.87 -10.14
C LEU A 39 -14.90 -1.98 -9.41
N THR A 40 -15.58 -2.67 -8.52
CA THR A 40 -14.96 -3.66 -7.63
C THR A 40 -15.87 -4.86 -7.40
N MET A 41 -15.29 -5.93 -6.82
CA MET A 41 -16.02 -7.10 -6.37
C MET A 41 -16.29 -7.01 -4.86
N ALA A 42 -17.43 -7.52 -4.41
CA ALA A 42 -17.81 -7.53 -3.00
C ALA A 42 -18.72 -8.72 -2.64
N ARG A 43 -18.81 -9.02 -1.34
CA ARG A 43 -19.72 -10.06 -0.81
C ARG A 43 -21.12 -9.48 -0.61
N VAL A 44 -21.75 -9.13 -1.70
CA VAL A 44 -23.09 -8.54 -1.78
C VAL A 44 -24.02 -9.48 -2.58
N PRO A 45 -25.35 -9.47 -2.33
CA PRO A 45 -26.27 -10.36 -3.05
C PRO A 45 -26.48 -9.94 -4.50
N GLU A 46 -26.42 -8.65 -4.80
CA GLU A 46 -26.64 -8.08 -6.14
C GLU A 46 -25.71 -6.88 -6.36
N VAL A 47 -25.71 -6.36 -7.58
CA VAL A 47 -24.91 -5.16 -7.91
C VAL A 47 -25.48 -3.97 -7.17
N GLU A 48 -24.64 -3.28 -6.43
CA GLU A 48 -25.00 -2.08 -5.67
C GLU A 48 -24.04 -0.94 -5.92
N THR A 49 -24.49 0.26 -5.61
CA THR A 49 -23.69 1.49 -5.72
C THR A 49 -23.61 2.18 -4.36
N LEU A 50 -22.41 2.59 -3.99
CA LEU A 50 -22.15 3.39 -2.81
C LEU A 50 -21.54 4.73 -3.24
N GLU A 51 -22.01 5.82 -2.64
CA GLU A 51 -21.38 7.13 -2.78
C GLU A 51 -20.40 7.33 -1.63
N LEU A 52 -19.12 7.42 -1.96
CA LEU A 52 -18.05 7.76 -1.02
C LEU A 52 -17.49 9.15 -1.35
N PRO A 53 -16.83 9.82 -0.41
CA PRO A 53 -16.33 11.18 -0.64
C PRO A 53 -15.41 11.32 -1.85
N GLU A 54 -14.65 10.26 -2.16
CA GLU A 54 -13.66 10.26 -3.24
C GLU A 54 -14.17 9.70 -4.57
N ALA A 55 -15.25 8.90 -4.58
CA ALA A 55 -15.75 8.27 -5.79
C ALA A 55 -17.11 7.58 -5.61
N THR A 56 -17.84 7.39 -6.71
CA THR A 56 -18.96 6.43 -6.78
C THR A 56 -18.41 5.02 -6.90
N VAL A 57 -18.72 4.12 -5.97
CA VAL A 57 -18.23 2.73 -5.94
C VAL A 57 -19.31 1.77 -6.42
N ILE A 58 -19.06 1.05 -7.49
CA ILE A 58 -19.94 0.01 -8.03
C ILE A 58 -19.43 -1.36 -7.56
N ARG A 59 -20.20 -2.04 -6.75
CA ARG A 59 -19.88 -3.32 -6.10
C ARG A 59 -20.60 -4.45 -6.83
N VAL A 60 -19.85 -5.43 -7.31
CA VAL A 60 -20.37 -6.58 -8.07
C VAL A 60 -20.21 -7.85 -7.24
N PRO A 61 -21.24 -8.73 -7.19
CA PRO A 61 -21.20 -9.95 -6.38
C PRO A 61 -20.01 -10.86 -6.72
N ILE A 62 -19.30 -11.33 -5.68
CA ILE A 62 -18.31 -12.41 -5.78
C ILE A 62 -19.04 -13.74 -5.87
N GLN A 63 -18.82 -14.51 -6.95
CA GLN A 63 -19.32 -15.87 -7.11
C GLN A 63 -18.27 -16.93 -6.78
N ALA A 64 -17.00 -16.62 -7.04
CA ALA A 64 -15.87 -17.50 -6.73
C ALA A 64 -14.61 -16.66 -6.43
N GLU A 65 -13.69 -17.24 -5.63
CA GLU A 65 -12.46 -16.55 -5.24
C GLU A 65 -11.25 -17.51 -5.19
N PRO A 66 -10.94 -18.22 -6.31
CA PRO A 66 -9.80 -19.13 -6.34
C PRO A 66 -8.49 -18.35 -6.23
N ALA A 67 -7.58 -18.81 -5.36
CA ALA A 67 -6.25 -18.22 -5.16
C ALA A 67 -6.29 -16.69 -4.89
N ALA A 68 -7.33 -16.21 -4.16
CA ALA A 68 -7.62 -14.81 -3.89
C ALA A 68 -7.89 -13.96 -5.16
N CYS A 69 -8.35 -14.57 -6.24
CA CYS A 69 -8.83 -13.91 -7.44
C CYS A 69 -10.36 -13.88 -7.43
N SER A 70 -10.95 -12.78 -6.97
CA SER A 70 -12.40 -12.59 -6.93
C SER A 70 -12.97 -12.57 -8.35
N MET A 71 -14.05 -13.31 -8.60
CA MET A 71 -14.66 -13.50 -9.92
C MET A 71 -16.19 -13.52 -9.82
N GLY A 72 -16.87 -13.03 -10.88
CA GLY A 72 -18.33 -13.06 -10.99
C GLY A 72 -18.80 -12.70 -12.39
N THR A 73 -19.77 -13.42 -12.93
CA THR A 73 -20.24 -13.27 -14.32
C THR A 73 -20.91 -11.93 -14.59
N ALA A 74 -21.58 -11.34 -13.58
CA ALA A 74 -22.20 -10.02 -13.70
C ALA A 74 -21.17 -8.91 -14.05
N MET A 75 -19.89 -9.10 -13.71
CA MET A 75 -18.83 -8.16 -13.99
C MET A 75 -18.69 -7.82 -15.47
N PHE A 76 -18.89 -8.78 -16.37
CA PHE A 76 -18.80 -8.53 -17.83
C PHE A 76 -19.81 -7.50 -18.33
N LYS A 77 -21.04 -7.56 -17.81
CA LYS A 77 -22.09 -6.60 -18.16
C LYS A 77 -21.81 -5.24 -17.55
N VAL A 78 -21.57 -5.23 -16.23
CA VAL A 78 -21.36 -3.99 -15.47
C VAL A 78 -20.11 -3.25 -15.97
N TYR A 79 -19.03 -3.96 -16.27
CA TYR A 79 -17.82 -3.36 -16.82
C TYR A 79 -18.08 -2.64 -18.16
N ARG A 80 -18.83 -3.26 -19.08
CA ARG A 80 -19.20 -2.61 -20.35
C ARG A 80 -20.04 -1.35 -20.14
N GLU A 81 -20.95 -1.37 -19.17
CA GLU A 81 -21.80 -0.21 -18.83
C GLU A 81 -20.97 0.92 -18.27
N GLN A 82 -20.07 0.64 -17.31
CA GLN A 82 -19.20 1.64 -16.71
C GLN A 82 -18.14 2.16 -17.69
N ALA A 83 -17.63 1.31 -18.58
CA ALA A 83 -16.69 1.72 -19.62
C ALA A 83 -17.31 2.70 -20.65
N LYS A 84 -18.64 2.66 -20.89
CA LYS A 84 -19.32 3.67 -21.73
C LYS A 84 -19.29 5.05 -21.10
N TRP A 85 -19.38 5.12 -19.79
CA TRP A 85 -19.33 6.37 -19.06
C TRP A 85 -17.90 6.95 -18.99
N ALA A 86 -16.87 6.11 -18.91
CA ALA A 86 -15.51 6.51 -18.72
C ALA A 86 -14.84 7.08 -19.99
N ASP A 87 -13.98 8.08 -19.82
CA ASP A 87 -13.04 8.55 -20.84
C ASP A 87 -11.76 7.71 -20.80
N VAL A 88 -11.28 7.34 -19.59
CA VAL A 88 -10.10 6.52 -19.34
C VAL A 88 -10.46 5.39 -18.38
N ILE A 89 -9.89 4.22 -18.60
CA ILE A 89 -9.98 3.09 -17.67
C ILE A 89 -8.60 2.87 -17.04
N GLN A 90 -8.55 2.77 -15.72
CA GLN A 90 -7.33 2.46 -14.97
C GLN A 90 -7.50 1.15 -14.22
N VAL A 91 -6.74 0.14 -14.65
CA VAL A 91 -6.73 -1.20 -14.02
C VAL A 91 -5.57 -1.28 -13.03
N HIS A 92 -5.83 -1.82 -11.85
CA HIS A 92 -4.82 -2.06 -10.84
C HIS A 92 -4.39 -3.52 -10.82
N HIS A 93 -3.13 -3.75 -11.09
CA HIS A 93 -2.58 -5.10 -11.28
C HIS A 93 -1.73 -5.56 -10.08
N PRO A 94 -1.76 -6.85 -9.67
CA PRO A 94 -2.30 -8.00 -10.40
C PRO A 94 -3.76 -8.34 -10.06
N TRP A 95 -4.56 -8.56 -11.09
CA TRP A 95 -5.87 -9.19 -10.98
C TRP A 95 -6.23 -9.87 -12.31
N PRO A 96 -5.90 -11.17 -12.50
CA PRO A 96 -6.08 -11.88 -13.77
C PRO A 96 -7.50 -11.87 -14.32
N PHE A 97 -8.51 -11.79 -13.46
CA PHE A 97 -9.90 -11.72 -13.89
C PHE A 97 -10.25 -10.37 -14.56
N ALA A 98 -9.63 -9.27 -14.13
CA ALA A 98 -9.80 -7.98 -14.81
C ALA A 98 -9.32 -8.03 -16.27
N ASP A 99 -8.18 -8.68 -16.51
CA ASP A 99 -7.62 -8.83 -17.84
C ASP A 99 -8.57 -9.61 -18.76
N LEU A 100 -9.13 -10.71 -18.24
CA LEU A 100 -10.12 -11.50 -18.96
C LEU A 100 -11.39 -10.70 -19.27
N VAL A 101 -11.92 -9.96 -18.27
CA VAL A 101 -13.11 -9.11 -18.43
C VAL A 101 -12.86 -8.06 -19.50
N HIS A 102 -11.72 -7.37 -19.47
CA HIS A 102 -11.39 -6.35 -20.47
C HIS A 102 -11.28 -6.95 -21.86
N LEU A 103 -10.52 -8.04 -22.03
CA LEU A 103 -10.32 -8.69 -23.33
C LEU A 103 -11.64 -9.18 -23.98
N LEU A 104 -12.56 -9.72 -23.17
CA LEU A 104 -13.85 -10.25 -23.65
C LEU A 104 -14.95 -9.19 -23.74
N SER A 105 -14.72 -7.99 -23.22
CA SER A 105 -15.72 -6.92 -23.21
C SER A 105 -15.92 -6.25 -24.57
N GLY A 106 -14.91 -6.26 -25.44
CA GLY A 106 -14.86 -5.49 -26.68
C GLY A 106 -14.70 -3.97 -26.45
N VAL A 107 -14.39 -3.54 -25.24
CA VAL A 107 -14.16 -2.11 -24.90
C VAL A 107 -12.88 -1.62 -25.55
N ASN A 108 -12.98 -0.46 -26.24
CA ASN A 108 -11.85 0.22 -26.85
C ASN A 108 -11.75 1.65 -26.31
N LYS A 109 -11.22 1.78 -25.11
CA LYS A 109 -10.98 3.05 -24.42
C LYS A 109 -9.50 3.15 -24.04
N PRO A 110 -8.93 4.36 -23.89
CA PRO A 110 -7.61 4.54 -23.31
C PRO A 110 -7.50 3.76 -22.00
N LEU A 111 -6.47 2.91 -21.88
CA LEU A 111 -6.30 1.98 -20.80
C LEU A 111 -4.95 2.21 -20.10
N ILE A 112 -5.01 2.55 -18.84
CA ILE A 112 -3.83 2.60 -17.95
C ILE A 112 -3.78 1.33 -17.12
N LEU A 113 -2.58 0.77 -16.97
CA LEU A 113 -2.33 -0.31 -16.02
C LEU A 113 -1.37 0.18 -14.95
N THR A 114 -1.88 0.32 -13.72
CA THR A 114 -1.04 0.59 -12.54
C THR A 114 -0.54 -0.71 -11.96
N TYR A 115 0.77 -0.93 -12.07
CA TYR A 115 1.43 -2.16 -11.66
C TYR A 115 1.92 -2.05 -10.21
N HIS A 116 1.21 -2.67 -9.27
CA HIS A 116 1.53 -2.58 -7.86
C HIS A 116 2.54 -3.64 -7.40
N SER A 117 2.43 -4.89 -7.88
CA SER A 117 3.35 -5.94 -7.47
C SER A 117 3.46 -7.09 -8.46
N ASP A 118 4.60 -7.79 -8.43
CA ASP A 118 4.77 -9.08 -9.11
C ASP A 118 3.94 -10.18 -8.40
N ILE A 119 3.54 -11.22 -9.15
CA ILE A 119 2.97 -12.45 -8.59
C ILE A 119 4.13 -13.32 -8.10
N VAL A 120 4.42 -13.28 -6.79
CA VAL A 120 5.63 -13.89 -6.22
C VAL A 120 5.45 -15.37 -5.86
N ARG A 121 4.34 -15.73 -5.21
CA ARG A 121 4.13 -17.09 -4.68
C ARG A 121 3.54 -18.10 -5.67
N GLN A 122 2.68 -17.65 -6.55
CA GLN A 122 1.89 -18.52 -7.43
C GLN A 122 2.57 -18.71 -8.80
N LYS A 123 3.84 -19.05 -8.82
CA LYS A 123 4.67 -19.13 -10.04
C LYS A 123 4.10 -20.04 -11.12
N THR A 124 3.47 -21.16 -10.75
CA THR A 124 2.84 -22.09 -11.72
C THR A 124 1.61 -21.47 -12.35
N LEU A 125 0.73 -20.85 -11.51
CA LEU A 125 -0.46 -20.14 -12.01
C LEU A 125 -0.06 -18.91 -12.84
N GLU A 126 1.00 -18.22 -12.46
CA GLU A 126 1.54 -17.09 -13.22
C GLU A 126 2.00 -17.52 -14.62
N ARG A 127 2.66 -18.67 -14.75
CA ARG A 127 3.06 -19.20 -16.07
C ARG A 127 1.84 -19.55 -16.96
N LEU A 128 0.80 -20.11 -16.38
CA LEU A 128 -0.44 -20.41 -17.11
C LEU A 128 -1.20 -19.13 -17.51
N TYR A 129 -1.14 -18.11 -16.67
CA TYR A 129 -1.74 -16.81 -16.90
C TYR A 129 -0.95 -15.93 -17.89
N ALA A 130 0.36 -16.13 -18.02
CA ALA A 130 1.24 -15.28 -18.85
C ALA A 130 0.74 -15.05 -20.30
N PRO A 131 0.18 -16.03 -21.03
CA PRO A 131 -0.37 -15.78 -22.36
C PRO A 131 -1.54 -14.77 -22.36
N LEU A 132 -2.48 -14.89 -21.41
CA LEU A 132 -3.59 -13.98 -21.25
C LEU A 132 -3.10 -12.58 -20.89
N ARG A 133 -2.19 -12.47 -19.91
CA ARG A 133 -1.54 -11.22 -19.52
C ARG A 133 -0.88 -10.54 -20.70
N ASN A 134 -0.09 -11.27 -21.50
CA ASN A 134 0.61 -10.70 -22.64
C ASN A 134 -0.36 -10.19 -23.72
N LEU A 135 -1.51 -10.86 -23.91
CA LEU A 135 -2.57 -10.39 -24.80
C LEU A 135 -3.20 -9.11 -24.25
N PHE A 136 -3.49 -9.05 -22.97
CA PHE A 136 -4.03 -7.88 -22.30
C PHE A 136 -3.05 -6.69 -22.37
N TYR A 137 -1.75 -6.91 -22.12
CA TYR A 137 -0.73 -5.86 -22.17
C TYR A 137 -0.64 -5.16 -23.52
N ARG A 138 -0.99 -5.84 -24.63
CA ARG A 138 -1.08 -5.22 -25.96
C ARG A 138 -2.22 -4.20 -26.09
N LYS A 139 -3.17 -4.23 -25.18
CA LYS A 139 -4.30 -3.28 -25.13
C LYS A 139 -4.01 -2.08 -24.22
N VAL A 140 -2.99 -2.18 -23.37
CA VAL A 140 -2.63 -1.13 -22.43
C VAL A 140 -1.97 0.03 -23.18
N SER A 141 -2.52 1.23 -23.00
CA SER A 141 -1.99 2.47 -23.58
C SER A 141 -0.78 2.98 -22.82
N ARG A 142 -0.83 2.95 -21.49
CA ARG A 142 0.26 3.39 -20.59
C ARG A 142 0.36 2.47 -19.38
N PHE A 143 1.59 2.14 -19.01
CA PHE A 143 1.90 1.41 -17.78
C PHE A 143 2.40 2.39 -16.73
N VAL A 144 1.94 2.24 -15.50
CA VAL A 144 2.41 3.02 -14.35
C VAL A 144 3.04 2.09 -13.32
N ALA A 145 4.25 2.41 -12.90
CA ALA A 145 4.94 1.75 -11.79
C ALA A 145 5.06 2.71 -10.61
N THR A 146 5.04 2.17 -9.39
CA THR A 146 5.03 2.98 -8.16
C THR A 146 6.41 3.49 -7.72
N SER A 147 7.49 2.96 -8.27
CA SER A 147 8.85 3.43 -7.95
C SER A 147 9.89 3.06 -9.00
N PRO A 148 10.96 3.86 -9.15
CA PRO A 148 12.09 3.52 -10.02
C PRO A 148 12.79 2.23 -9.59
N ASN A 149 12.86 1.96 -8.29
CA ASN A 149 13.46 0.74 -7.73
C ASN A 149 12.70 -0.50 -8.21
N TYR A 150 11.36 -0.41 -8.20
CA TYR A 150 10.52 -1.52 -8.63
C TYR A 150 10.67 -1.77 -10.15
N VAL A 151 10.75 -0.71 -10.95
CA VAL A 151 11.03 -0.82 -12.41
C VAL A 151 12.34 -1.57 -12.65
N LYS A 152 13.41 -1.21 -11.93
CA LYS A 152 14.73 -1.83 -12.07
C LYS A 152 14.79 -3.29 -11.61
N SER A 153 13.87 -3.73 -10.76
CA SER A 153 13.93 -5.05 -10.13
C SER A 153 12.83 -6.02 -10.59
N SER A 154 11.77 -5.54 -11.25
CA SER A 154 10.70 -6.38 -11.79
C SER A 154 11.01 -6.83 -13.22
N PRO A 155 11.16 -8.15 -13.47
CA PRO A 155 11.36 -8.66 -14.83
C PRO A 155 10.22 -8.30 -15.79
N VAL A 156 8.99 -8.18 -15.25
CA VAL A 156 7.81 -7.81 -16.05
C VAL A 156 7.93 -6.37 -16.54
N LEU A 157 8.25 -5.44 -15.64
CA LEU A 157 8.37 -4.02 -15.99
C LEU A 157 9.58 -3.74 -16.89
N GLN A 158 10.70 -4.45 -16.69
CA GLN A 158 11.87 -4.37 -17.57
C GLN A 158 11.59 -4.84 -19.00
N GLY A 159 10.67 -5.79 -19.17
CA GLY A 159 10.25 -6.32 -20.46
C GLY A 159 9.29 -5.42 -21.25
N LEU A 160 8.83 -4.31 -20.68
CA LEU A 160 7.88 -3.41 -21.34
C LEU A 160 8.61 -2.53 -22.37
N LYS A 161 8.11 -2.55 -23.61
CA LYS A 161 8.61 -1.63 -24.65
C LYS A 161 8.27 -0.18 -24.29
N GLY A 162 9.25 0.70 -24.27
CA GLY A 162 9.10 2.11 -23.89
C GLY A 162 9.13 2.37 -22.37
N GLY A 163 9.13 1.32 -21.54
CA GLY A 163 9.11 1.42 -20.09
C GLY A 163 7.77 1.92 -19.52
N PRO A 164 7.57 1.84 -18.21
CA PRO A 164 6.42 2.44 -17.52
C PRO A 164 6.70 3.89 -17.14
N ASP A 165 5.63 4.70 -17.03
CA ASP A 165 5.67 5.93 -16.25
C ASP A 165 5.89 5.60 -14.77
N VAL A 166 6.57 6.48 -14.06
CA VAL A 166 6.76 6.29 -12.61
C VAL A 166 5.95 7.35 -11.87
N ILE A 167 4.84 6.92 -11.28
CA ILE A 167 4.01 7.74 -10.41
C ILE A 167 3.94 7.04 -9.06
N PRO A 168 4.56 7.58 -7.99
CA PRO A 168 4.55 6.94 -6.68
C PRO A 168 3.16 6.91 -6.06
N LEU A 169 2.99 6.11 -5.02
CA LEU A 169 1.82 6.25 -4.15
C LEU A 169 1.99 7.51 -3.31
N GLY A 170 0.87 8.17 -3.02
CA GLY A 170 0.84 9.39 -2.22
C GLY A 170 -0.25 9.35 -1.17
N LEU A 171 -0.17 10.29 -0.22
CA LEU A 171 -1.17 10.50 0.81
C LEU A 171 -1.56 11.97 0.86
N SER A 172 -2.86 12.23 1.00
CA SER A 172 -3.39 13.57 1.29
C SER A 172 -3.53 13.74 2.79
N GLU A 173 -2.89 14.77 3.37
CA GLU A 173 -2.88 14.99 4.82
C GLU A 173 -4.30 15.15 5.40
N ASP A 174 -5.20 15.76 4.66
CA ASP A 174 -6.61 15.97 5.05
C ASP A 174 -7.43 14.66 5.17
N THR A 175 -6.96 13.55 4.58
CA THR A 175 -7.57 12.22 4.75
C THR A 175 -7.05 11.49 5.99
N TYR A 176 -6.08 12.06 6.69
CA TYR A 176 -5.48 11.52 7.92
C TYR A 176 -5.71 12.52 9.07
N PRO A 177 -6.84 12.44 9.78
CA PRO A 177 -7.14 13.36 10.87
C PRO A 177 -6.06 13.29 11.95
N ARG A 178 -5.73 14.44 12.55
CA ARG A 178 -4.84 14.47 13.71
C ARG A 178 -5.48 13.74 14.88
N ALA A 179 -4.66 13.01 15.64
CA ALA A 179 -5.14 12.32 16.83
C ALA A 179 -5.73 13.30 17.85
N THR A 180 -6.85 12.91 18.43
CA THR A 180 -7.45 13.66 19.54
C THR A 180 -6.58 13.60 20.79
N LYS A 181 -6.68 14.58 21.67
CA LYS A 181 -5.99 14.56 22.97
C LYS A 181 -6.33 13.33 23.79
N GLN A 182 -7.59 12.88 23.70
CA GLN A 182 -8.06 11.67 24.36
C GLN A 182 -7.38 10.41 23.81
N ALA A 183 -7.27 10.26 22.48
CA ALA A 183 -6.58 9.12 21.88
C ALA A 183 -5.09 9.08 22.25
N ILE A 184 -4.42 10.23 22.27
CA ILE A 184 -3.04 10.36 22.74
C ILE A 184 -2.89 9.93 24.20
N GLN A 185 -3.82 10.34 25.07
CA GLN A 185 -3.84 9.96 26.46
C GLN A 185 -4.01 8.43 26.61
N ILE A 186 -4.98 7.84 25.93
CA ILE A 186 -5.21 6.38 25.91
C ILE A 186 -3.96 5.62 25.47
N VAL A 187 -3.31 6.08 24.41
CA VAL A 187 -2.09 5.42 23.90
C VAL A 187 -0.95 5.53 24.90
N ARG A 188 -0.74 6.69 25.52
CA ARG A 188 0.30 6.90 26.54
C ARG A 188 0.10 6.03 27.78
N GLU A 189 -1.13 5.94 28.27
CA GLU A 189 -1.46 5.11 29.43
C GLU A 189 -1.29 3.62 29.15
N ARG A 190 -1.66 3.17 27.94
CA ARG A 190 -1.67 1.76 27.60
C ARG A 190 -0.33 1.24 27.09
N TYR A 191 0.36 2.03 26.25
CA TYR A 191 1.56 1.59 25.53
C TYR A 191 2.82 2.38 25.92
N GLY A 192 2.67 3.47 26.65
CA GLY A 192 3.76 4.38 26.95
C GLY A 192 4.08 5.35 25.81
N GLN A 193 5.31 5.79 25.77
CA GLN A 193 5.88 6.66 24.74
C GLN A 193 7.20 6.09 24.24
N ASP A 194 7.70 6.63 23.13
CA ASP A 194 9.02 6.27 22.58
C ASP A 194 9.18 4.79 22.19
N PHE A 195 8.09 4.09 21.88
CA PHE A 195 8.11 2.73 21.36
C PHE A 195 8.37 2.71 19.85
N PHE A 196 8.86 1.59 19.35
CA PHE A 196 8.94 1.30 17.92
C PHE A 196 7.60 0.77 17.44
N LEU A 197 7.05 1.38 16.39
CA LEU A 197 5.71 1.07 15.90
C LEU A 197 5.75 0.28 14.59
N PHE A 198 4.97 -0.78 14.53
CA PHE A 198 4.52 -1.40 13.29
C PHE A 198 3.00 -1.22 13.16
N VAL A 199 2.52 -0.86 11.95
CA VAL A 199 1.10 -0.81 11.61
C VAL A 199 0.86 -1.60 10.34
N GLY A 200 -0.14 -2.48 10.34
CA GLY A 200 -0.58 -3.19 9.15
C GLY A 200 -1.11 -4.60 9.39
N VAL A 201 -1.59 -5.24 8.32
CA VAL A 201 -2.07 -6.62 8.37
C VAL A 201 -0.90 -7.57 8.68
N LEU A 202 -1.05 -8.44 9.68
CA LEU A 202 0.00 -9.35 10.13
C LEU A 202 0.13 -10.55 9.18
N ARG A 203 0.85 -10.32 8.08
CA ARG A 203 1.14 -11.34 7.05
C ARG A 203 2.60 -11.77 7.09
N TYR A 204 2.88 -12.98 6.63
CA TYR A 204 4.20 -13.61 6.62
C TYR A 204 5.31 -12.73 6.00
N TYR A 205 5.03 -12.07 4.88
CA TYR A 205 6.00 -11.26 4.14
C TYR A 205 6.35 -9.93 4.84
N LYS A 206 5.56 -9.52 5.83
CA LYS A 206 5.82 -8.33 6.65
C LYS A 206 7.01 -8.50 7.60
N GLY A 207 7.56 -9.73 7.71
CA GLY A 207 8.79 -9.98 8.45
C GLY A 207 8.73 -9.73 9.96
N LEU A 208 7.54 -9.72 10.57
CA LEU A 208 7.35 -9.39 11.98
C LEU A 208 8.04 -10.34 12.94
N HIS A 209 8.31 -11.57 12.53
CA HIS A 209 9.14 -12.51 13.30
C HIS A 209 10.57 -11.97 13.51
N ASN A 210 11.10 -11.16 12.58
CA ASN A 210 12.38 -10.50 12.75
C ASN A 210 12.28 -9.33 13.74
N LEU A 211 11.16 -8.61 13.79
CA LEU A 211 10.93 -7.54 14.76
C LEU A 211 10.81 -8.11 16.17
N VAL A 212 10.09 -9.24 16.33
CA VAL A 212 10.00 -9.93 17.64
C VAL A 212 11.38 -10.35 18.13
N LYS A 213 12.20 -10.97 17.26
CA LYS A 213 13.58 -11.34 17.61
C LYS A 213 14.46 -10.13 17.91
N ALA A 214 14.34 -9.06 17.14
CA ALA A 214 15.12 -7.84 17.34
C ALA A 214 14.82 -7.19 18.70
N SER A 215 13.53 -7.12 19.06
CA SER A 215 13.09 -6.60 20.35
C SER A 215 13.55 -7.49 21.52
N ALA A 216 13.59 -8.81 21.34
CA ALA A 216 14.18 -9.72 22.33
C ALA A 216 15.70 -9.51 22.52
N ILE A 217 16.42 -9.14 21.45
CA ILE A 217 17.87 -8.87 21.51
C ILE A 217 18.20 -7.58 22.27
N ASN A 218 17.47 -6.49 22.01
CA ASN A 218 17.82 -5.18 22.54
C ASN A 218 16.92 -4.67 23.68
N GLY A 219 15.81 -5.36 23.99
CA GLY A 219 14.91 -5.00 25.08
C GLY A 219 14.07 -3.74 24.82
N LEU A 220 14.11 -3.16 23.62
CA LEU A 220 13.39 -1.91 23.33
C LEU A 220 11.88 -2.14 23.15
N PRO A 221 11.03 -1.19 23.58
CA PRO A 221 9.59 -1.32 23.51
C PRO A 221 9.08 -1.30 22.07
N VAL A 222 8.19 -2.25 21.75
CA VAL A 222 7.57 -2.37 20.44
C VAL A 222 6.06 -2.45 20.58
N VAL A 223 5.35 -1.70 19.75
CA VAL A 223 3.88 -1.83 19.57
C VAL A 223 3.59 -2.33 18.16
N ILE A 224 2.83 -3.42 18.07
CA ILE A 224 2.37 -4.01 16.83
C ILE A 224 0.86 -3.78 16.72
N ALA A 225 0.47 -2.84 15.85
CA ALA A 225 -0.92 -2.50 15.57
C ALA A 225 -1.40 -3.15 14.27
N GLY A 226 -2.54 -3.81 14.34
CA GLY A 226 -3.17 -4.55 13.26
C GLY A 226 -3.49 -5.98 13.65
N ASP A 227 -4.12 -6.68 12.72
CA ASP A 227 -4.50 -8.09 12.89
C ASP A 227 -4.13 -8.89 11.64
N GLY A 228 -4.20 -10.21 11.73
CA GLY A 228 -3.89 -11.07 10.60
C GLY A 228 -3.46 -12.48 10.99
N PRO A 229 -3.24 -13.37 10.00
CA PRO A 229 -3.00 -14.80 10.24
C PRO A 229 -1.73 -15.10 11.05
N GLU A 230 -0.76 -14.19 11.12
CA GLU A 230 0.49 -14.39 11.88
C GLU A 230 0.36 -14.02 13.37
N ARG A 231 -0.75 -13.44 13.82
CA ARG A 231 -0.89 -12.87 15.17
C ARG A 231 -0.53 -13.84 16.29
N GLU A 232 -1.19 -14.99 16.32
CA GLU A 232 -1.00 -15.95 17.41
C GLU A 232 0.40 -16.58 17.38
N ARG A 233 0.94 -16.83 16.19
CA ARG A 233 2.32 -17.28 16.03
C ARG A 233 3.34 -16.28 16.56
N LEU A 234 3.13 -14.99 16.29
CA LEU A 234 4.01 -13.91 16.78
C LEU A 234 3.93 -13.74 18.31
N LYS A 235 2.76 -13.85 18.91
CA LYS A 235 2.58 -13.83 20.37
C LYS A 235 3.29 -15.01 21.04
N THR A 236 3.12 -16.22 20.49
CA THR A 236 3.81 -17.43 21.00
C THR A 236 5.32 -17.25 20.92
N MET A 237 5.84 -16.76 19.78
CA MET A 237 7.26 -16.50 19.60
C MET A 237 7.78 -15.45 20.61
N ALA A 238 7.04 -14.37 20.86
CA ALA A 238 7.42 -13.35 21.84
C ALA A 238 7.53 -13.95 23.25
N LYS A 239 6.58 -14.80 23.64
CA LYS A 239 6.59 -15.50 24.93
C LYS A 239 7.80 -16.46 25.05
N GLU A 240 8.05 -17.27 24.02
CA GLU A 240 9.18 -18.21 23.98
C GLU A 240 10.55 -17.52 24.08
N LEU A 241 10.67 -16.34 23.48
CA LEU A 241 11.90 -15.53 23.51
C LEU A 241 12.00 -14.63 24.73
N GLY A 242 11.01 -14.63 25.65
CA GLY A 242 10.98 -13.74 26.80
C GLY A 242 10.88 -12.24 26.44
N ALA A 243 10.37 -11.92 25.24
CA ALA A 243 10.22 -10.54 24.75
C ALA A 243 8.99 -9.87 25.37
N THR A 244 9.07 -9.53 26.67
CA THR A 244 7.97 -8.89 27.44
C THR A 244 7.71 -7.44 27.08
N ASN A 245 8.58 -6.84 26.31
CA ASN A 245 8.58 -5.44 25.84
C ASN A 245 7.77 -5.25 24.53
N ILE A 246 7.09 -6.32 24.02
CA ILE A 246 6.25 -6.25 22.84
C ILE A 246 4.78 -6.22 23.23
N GLN A 247 4.06 -5.26 22.69
CA GLN A 247 2.61 -5.12 22.90
C GLN A 247 1.87 -5.26 21.57
N PHE A 248 0.86 -6.14 21.54
CA PHE A 248 -0.01 -6.36 20.38
C PHE A 248 -1.30 -5.56 20.57
N ALA A 249 -1.46 -4.47 19.82
CA ALA A 249 -2.62 -3.58 19.92
C ALA A 249 -3.87 -4.18 19.25
N GLY A 250 -3.71 -5.13 18.31
CA GLY A 250 -4.81 -5.60 17.48
C GLY A 250 -5.26 -4.55 16.48
N TYR A 251 -6.46 -4.70 15.94
CA TYR A 251 -7.09 -3.67 15.11
C TYR A 251 -7.37 -2.42 15.95
N VAL A 252 -7.04 -1.26 15.42
CA VAL A 252 -7.22 0.05 16.08
C VAL A 252 -7.97 1.00 15.14
N SER A 253 -8.76 1.92 15.72
CA SER A 253 -9.39 2.99 14.96
C SER A 253 -8.36 3.96 14.38
N ASP A 254 -8.75 4.75 13.37
CA ASP A 254 -7.85 5.73 12.75
C ASP A 254 -7.33 6.77 13.76
N ASP A 255 -8.15 7.22 14.71
CA ASP A 255 -7.74 8.15 15.77
C ASP A 255 -6.66 7.53 16.67
N ILE A 256 -6.84 6.29 17.12
CA ILE A 256 -5.82 5.55 17.90
C ILE A 256 -4.58 5.28 17.04
N LYS A 257 -4.74 4.96 15.75
CA LYS A 257 -3.63 4.77 14.82
C LYS A 257 -2.77 6.04 14.72
N GLN A 258 -3.39 7.20 14.55
CA GLN A 258 -2.67 8.48 14.51
C GLN A 258 -1.99 8.79 15.86
N ALA A 259 -2.64 8.49 16.98
CA ALA A 259 -2.04 8.64 18.30
C ALA A 259 -0.80 7.72 18.49
N LEU A 260 -0.86 6.48 17.98
CA LEU A 260 0.29 5.56 17.97
C LEU A 260 1.46 6.13 17.16
N PHE A 261 1.19 6.67 15.95
CA PHE A 261 2.23 7.36 15.18
C PHE A 261 2.84 8.52 15.96
N GLN A 262 2.02 9.37 16.59
CA GLN A 262 2.51 10.53 17.35
C GLN A 262 3.33 10.14 18.57
N CYS A 263 2.95 9.09 19.31
CA CYS A 263 3.65 8.63 20.51
C CYS A 263 4.85 7.75 20.20
N SER A 264 5.00 7.22 18.99
CA SER A 264 6.12 6.36 18.61
C SER A 264 7.44 7.13 18.48
N ARG A 265 8.56 6.43 18.70
CA ARG A 265 9.91 6.91 18.41
C ARG A 265 10.25 6.81 16.94
N ALA A 266 9.90 5.68 16.32
CA ALA A 266 10.17 5.37 14.92
C ALA A 266 9.19 4.35 14.38
N ILE A 267 9.07 4.29 13.06
CA ILE A 267 8.29 3.28 12.38
C ILE A 267 9.21 2.14 11.95
N THR A 268 8.84 0.91 12.33
CA THR A 268 9.55 -0.30 11.91
C THR A 268 8.74 -1.02 10.85
N PHE A 269 9.34 -1.20 9.69
CA PHE A 269 8.71 -1.84 8.54
C PHE A 269 9.61 -2.98 8.03
N PRO A 270 9.67 -4.12 8.76
CA PRO A 270 10.63 -5.19 8.55
C PRO A 270 10.25 -6.14 7.42
N SER A 271 9.40 -5.71 6.47
CA SER A 271 8.99 -6.52 5.32
C SER A 271 10.20 -7.12 4.62
N SER A 272 10.17 -8.45 4.45
CA SER A 272 11.32 -9.24 4.03
C SER A 272 11.19 -9.88 2.64
N GLU A 273 10.06 -9.70 1.98
CA GLU A 273 9.79 -10.27 0.65
C GLU A 273 9.27 -9.21 -0.33
N ARG A 274 9.53 -9.42 -1.61
CA ARG A 274 9.10 -8.55 -2.72
C ARG A 274 7.58 -8.42 -2.89
N SER A 275 6.80 -9.22 -2.18
CA SER A 275 5.34 -9.03 -2.06
C SER A 275 4.96 -7.68 -1.44
N GLU A 276 5.90 -7.06 -0.71
CA GLU A 276 5.80 -5.68 -0.27
C GLU A 276 6.35 -4.75 -1.37
N ALA A 277 5.46 -4.17 -2.14
CA ALA A 277 5.87 -3.40 -3.30
C ALA A 277 6.29 -1.96 -2.99
N PHE A 278 5.68 -1.31 -2.00
CA PHE A 278 5.90 0.11 -1.71
C PHE A 278 5.94 0.43 -0.21
N GLY A 279 4.86 0.13 0.53
CA GLY A 279 4.76 0.36 1.97
C GLY A 279 4.07 1.69 2.32
N ILE A 280 2.75 1.76 2.20
CA ILE A 280 1.96 2.96 2.58
C ILE A 280 2.23 3.37 4.03
N THR A 281 2.40 2.41 4.93
CA THR A 281 2.75 2.71 6.33
C THR A 281 4.05 3.51 6.50
N LEU A 282 5.00 3.38 5.57
CA LEU A 282 6.19 4.23 5.55
C LEU A 282 5.82 5.69 5.22
N LEU A 283 4.87 5.92 4.31
CA LEU A 283 4.36 7.27 4.03
C LEU A 283 3.60 7.84 5.23
N GLU A 284 2.77 7.03 5.92
CA GLU A 284 2.10 7.44 7.16
C GLU A 284 3.14 7.85 8.24
N GLY A 285 4.23 7.11 8.34
CA GLY A 285 5.36 7.46 9.20
C GLY A 285 6.02 8.78 8.83
N GLN A 286 6.29 9.00 7.54
CA GLN A 286 6.84 10.25 7.01
C GLN A 286 5.90 11.43 7.25
N LEU A 287 4.60 11.27 7.03
CA LEU A 287 3.57 12.28 7.28
C LEU A 287 3.60 12.74 8.74
N ASN A 288 3.84 11.82 9.66
CA ASN A 288 3.98 12.09 11.10
C ASN A 288 5.41 12.53 11.51
N GLY A 289 6.31 12.75 10.57
CA GLY A 289 7.69 13.20 10.85
C GLY A 289 8.52 12.17 11.63
N LYS A 290 8.24 10.86 11.45
CA LYS A 290 8.95 9.80 12.16
C LYS A 290 10.08 9.22 11.33
N PRO A 291 11.25 8.94 11.95
CA PRO A 291 12.29 8.19 11.28
C PRO A 291 11.82 6.76 11.00
N LEU A 292 12.31 6.18 9.92
CA LEU A 292 11.86 4.89 9.40
C LEU A 292 12.95 3.83 9.56
N ILE A 293 12.57 2.59 9.86
CA ILE A 293 13.43 1.41 9.71
C ILE A 293 12.77 0.47 8.73
N SER A 294 13.43 0.14 7.62
CA SER A 294 12.91 -0.76 6.59
C SER A 294 13.98 -1.71 6.09
N CYS A 295 13.58 -2.73 5.33
CA CYS A 295 14.51 -3.68 4.72
C CYS A 295 14.78 -3.38 3.24
N GLU A 296 16.01 -3.69 2.78
CA GLU A 296 16.37 -3.64 1.36
C GLU A 296 15.85 -4.90 0.66
N ILE A 297 14.71 -4.79 0.02
CA ILE A 297 14.05 -5.90 -0.69
C ILE A 297 13.90 -5.65 -2.20
N GLY A 298 14.56 -4.62 -2.72
CA GLY A 298 14.56 -4.27 -4.14
C GLY A 298 13.22 -3.71 -4.65
N THR A 299 12.39 -3.14 -3.76
CA THR A 299 11.07 -2.58 -4.10
C THR A 299 10.99 -1.10 -3.75
N GLY A 300 9.80 -0.52 -3.79
CA GLY A 300 9.56 0.89 -3.44
C GLY A 300 9.90 1.25 -1.99
N THR A 301 10.08 0.28 -1.09
CA THR A 301 10.43 0.54 0.32
C THR A 301 11.68 1.40 0.46
N CYS A 302 12.71 1.13 -0.35
CA CYS A 302 13.96 1.91 -0.36
C CYS A 302 13.90 3.17 -1.25
N TYR A 303 12.86 3.33 -2.04
CA TYR A 303 12.53 4.59 -2.68
C TYR A 303 11.87 5.55 -1.69
N VAL A 304 11.02 5.04 -0.80
CA VAL A 304 10.39 5.83 0.27
C VAL A 304 11.41 6.14 1.36
N ASN A 305 12.05 5.11 1.94
CA ASN A 305 13.02 5.27 3.03
C ASN A 305 14.46 5.31 2.50
N LEU A 306 15.07 6.46 2.56
CA LEU A 306 16.48 6.66 2.18
C LEU A 306 17.40 6.43 3.37
N HIS A 307 18.31 5.43 3.22
CA HIS A 307 19.28 5.08 4.26
C HIS A 307 20.09 6.30 4.74
N ARG A 308 20.14 6.50 6.07
CA ARG A 308 20.84 7.61 6.73
C ARG A 308 20.29 9.02 6.41
N LYS A 309 19.19 9.12 5.67
CA LYS A 309 18.52 10.41 5.39
C LYS A 309 17.15 10.47 6.04
N THR A 310 16.27 9.54 5.73
CA THR A 310 14.90 9.50 6.29
C THR A 310 14.72 8.40 7.32
N GLY A 311 15.76 7.60 7.53
CA GLY A 311 15.78 6.48 8.44
C GLY A 311 16.93 5.52 8.17
N ILE A 312 16.79 4.28 8.62
CA ILE A 312 17.80 3.23 8.47
C ILE A 312 17.21 2.10 7.62
N VAL A 313 17.97 1.67 6.59
CA VAL A 313 17.65 0.51 5.78
C VAL A 313 18.58 -0.63 6.18
N VAL A 314 18.02 -1.81 6.46
CA VAL A 314 18.76 -3.00 6.92
C VAL A 314 18.56 -4.17 5.93
N PRO A 315 19.46 -5.18 5.94
CA PRO A 315 19.23 -6.41 5.18
C PRO A 315 17.96 -7.12 5.66
N PRO A 316 17.16 -7.71 4.75
CA PRO A 316 16.00 -8.51 5.13
C PRO A 316 16.41 -9.78 5.89
N ASN A 317 15.51 -10.30 6.70
CA ASN A 317 15.73 -11.52 7.51
C ASN A 317 16.96 -11.46 8.42
N ASN A 318 17.31 -10.27 8.90
CA ASN A 318 18.43 -10.05 9.81
C ASN A 318 17.96 -9.35 11.11
N PRO A 319 17.51 -10.11 12.12
CA PRO A 319 17.05 -9.54 13.39
C PRO A 319 18.13 -8.74 14.14
N ALA A 320 19.39 -9.13 14.03
CA ALA A 320 20.48 -8.40 14.69
C ALA A 320 20.71 -7.02 14.05
N ALA A 321 20.69 -6.92 12.72
CA ALA A 321 20.79 -5.64 12.03
C ALA A 321 19.58 -4.74 12.35
N LEU A 322 18.37 -5.31 12.46
CA LEU A 322 17.18 -4.59 12.88
C LEU A 322 17.29 -4.08 14.32
N ALA A 323 17.75 -4.93 15.25
CA ALA A 323 17.99 -4.56 16.64
C ALA A 323 19.02 -3.42 16.75
N ASN A 324 20.12 -3.50 16.00
CA ASN A 324 21.14 -2.44 15.97
C ASN A 324 20.57 -1.11 15.44
N ALA A 325 19.76 -1.14 14.37
CA ALA A 325 19.09 0.05 13.82
C ALA A 325 18.13 0.68 14.85
N MET A 326 17.35 -0.14 15.56
CA MET A 326 16.48 0.31 16.65
C MET A 326 17.31 0.95 17.77
N SER A 327 18.39 0.30 18.20
CA SER A 327 19.28 0.82 19.26
C SER A 327 19.95 2.14 18.85
N GLU A 328 20.33 2.27 17.59
CA GLU A 328 20.92 3.51 17.07
C GLU A 328 19.92 4.67 17.11
N ILE A 329 18.69 4.48 16.62
CA ILE A 329 17.62 5.50 16.67
C ILE A 329 17.28 5.83 18.13
N TYR A 330 17.30 4.86 19.02
CA TYR A 330 16.97 5.07 20.42
C TYR A 330 18.05 5.89 21.14
N SER A 331 19.32 5.56 20.93
CA SER A 331 20.46 6.19 21.61
C SER A 331 20.88 7.55 21.04
N ARG A 332 20.40 7.91 19.82
CA ARG A 332 20.76 9.15 19.12
C ARG A 332 19.51 9.97 18.76
N PRO A 333 18.81 10.54 19.77
CA PRO A 333 17.52 11.21 19.56
C PRO A 333 17.58 12.39 18.59
N GLU A 334 18.67 13.17 18.59
CA GLU A 334 18.85 14.30 17.67
C GLU A 334 18.96 13.84 16.20
N GLN A 335 19.74 12.78 15.95
CA GLN A 335 19.83 12.19 14.60
C GLN A 335 18.51 11.58 14.16
N ALA A 336 17.80 10.90 15.07
CA ALA A 336 16.48 10.37 14.81
C ALA A 336 15.48 11.47 14.44
N ALA A 337 15.48 12.59 15.18
CA ALA A 337 14.65 13.76 14.90
C ALA A 337 14.99 14.37 13.52
N ALA A 338 16.27 14.52 13.19
CA ALA A 338 16.70 15.02 11.88
C ALA A 338 16.23 14.09 10.73
N MET A 339 16.30 12.76 10.90
CA MET A 339 15.76 11.80 9.94
C MET A 339 14.24 11.94 9.80
N GLY A 340 13.51 12.16 10.89
CA GLY A 340 12.06 12.37 10.86
C GLY A 340 11.67 13.64 10.11
N ILE A 341 12.39 14.74 10.33
CA ILE A 341 12.19 16.00 9.57
C ILE A 341 12.43 15.77 8.08
N ALA A 342 13.55 15.14 7.72
CA ALA A 342 13.86 14.83 6.32
C ALA A 342 12.84 13.87 5.69
N ALA A 343 12.29 12.94 6.48
CA ALA A 343 11.22 12.05 6.04
C ALA A 343 9.96 12.84 5.69
N LYS A 344 9.54 13.78 6.55
CA LYS A 344 8.37 14.63 6.30
C LYS A 344 8.57 15.52 5.07
N GLN A 345 9.71 16.18 4.94
CA GLN A 345 10.04 16.99 3.76
C GLN A 345 9.99 16.17 2.47
N ARG A 346 10.47 14.92 2.51
CA ARG A 346 10.40 14.01 1.36
C ARG A 346 8.97 13.61 1.02
N MET A 347 8.13 13.37 2.03
CA MET A 347 6.70 13.10 1.87
C MET A 347 6.01 14.26 1.13
N GLU A 348 6.23 15.47 1.60
CA GLU A 348 5.65 16.69 1.03
C GLU A 348 6.10 16.90 -0.43
N ALA A 349 7.37 16.68 -0.73
CA ALA A 349 7.95 16.93 -2.05
C ALA A 349 7.63 15.88 -3.12
N LEU A 350 7.37 14.61 -2.74
CA LEU A 350 7.27 13.52 -3.72
C LEU A 350 6.03 12.64 -3.57
N PHE A 351 5.43 12.61 -2.39
CA PHE A 351 4.38 11.66 -2.03
C PHE A 351 3.12 12.35 -1.51
N SER A 352 3.04 13.67 -1.61
CA SER A 352 1.80 14.39 -1.29
C SER A 352 0.69 14.01 -2.27
N GLY A 353 -0.56 14.01 -1.81
CA GLY A 353 -1.70 13.78 -2.68
C GLY A 353 -1.77 14.78 -3.83
N GLU A 354 -1.30 16.02 -3.62
CA GLU A 354 -1.27 17.06 -4.65
C GLU A 354 -0.31 16.66 -5.79
N GLU A 355 0.95 16.34 -5.49
CA GLU A 355 1.95 15.95 -6.49
C GLU A 355 1.52 14.70 -7.27
N VAL A 356 1.04 13.67 -6.56
CA VAL A 356 0.58 12.43 -7.18
C VAL A 356 -0.69 12.64 -8.00
N GLY A 357 -1.63 13.46 -7.50
CA GLY A 357 -2.85 13.82 -8.21
C GLY A 357 -2.56 14.57 -9.51
N GLN A 358 -1.66 15.55 -9.48
CA GLN A 358 -1.23 16.30 -10.67
C GLN A 358 -0.58 15.38 -11.71
N ALA A 359 0.30 14.46 -11.27
CA ALA A 359 0.95 13.51 -12.17
C ALA A 359 -0.06 12.58 -12.88
N TYR A 360 -1.07 12.09 -12.17
CA TYR A 360 -2.14 11.29 -12.79
C TYR A 360 -3.02 12.10 -13.73
N VAL A 361 -3.41 13.33 -13.35
CA VAL A 361 -4.22 14.21 -14.22
C VAL A 361 -3.48 14.53 -15.52
N GLU A 362 -2.18 14.81 -15.43
CA GLU A 362 -1.35 15.02 -16.62
C GLU A 362 -1.29 13.78 -17.51
N LEU A 363 -1.11 12.58 -16.92
CA LEU A 363 -1.14 11.33 -17.66
C LEU A 363 -2.49 11.11 -18.37
N TYR A 364 -3.61 11.40 -17.71
CA TYR A 364 -4.94 11.30 -18.32
C TYR A 364 -5.12 12.28 -19.47
N ARG A 365 -4.65 13.53 -19.33
CA ARG A 365 -4.69 14.54 -20.39
C ARG A 365 -3.89 14.12 -21.60
N GLN A 366 -2.67 13.63 -21.41
CA GLN A 366 -1.83 13.13 -22.49
C GLN A 366 -2.49 11.99 -23.27
N LEU A 367 -3.19 11.10 -22.60
CA LEU A 367 -3.93 10.00 -23.24
C LEU A 367 -5.14 10.46 -24.05
N LEU A 368 -5.77 11.56 -23.65
CA LEU A 368 -6.97 12.11 -24.28
C LEU A 368 -6.63 13.21 -25.30
N ASN A 369 -5.36 13.61 -25.40
CA ASN A 369 -4.88 14.73 -26.24
C ASN A 369 -5.59 16.07 -25.87
N VAL A 370 -5.78 16.36 -24.62
CA VAL A 370 -6.46 17.56 -24.07
C VAL A 370 -5.62 18.24 -22.98
#